data_9221669e92c95fbb2d0a742e673a2468
#
_entry.id   9221669e92c95fbb2d0a742e673a2468
#
_cell.length_a   1.000
_cell.length_b   1.000
_cell.length_c   1.000
_cell.angle_alpha   90.00
_cell.angle_beta   90.00
_cell.angle_gamma   90.00
#
_symmetry.space_group_name_H-M   'P 1'
#
loop_
_entity.id
_entity.type
_entity.pdbx_description
1 polymer ?
#
loop_
_entity_poly.entity_id
_entity_poly.type
_entity_poly.pdbx_seq_one_letter_code
_entity_poly.pdbx_strand_id
1 'polypeptide(L)'
;MSSPMSRQSLAAELQTAADSYQRAHVIQHCAVCANPCCRLDRLVLELNWKQVKVFWQLDESRAAFDRRLASGKGPEEIRAADGLYFAHRKVCPAYDETQQSCRVYDQPIKPVGCSDFPVYADGDCLTADLRCEAVDIDTLSAWVVDALGPETRVVQSADRDFPFLVSLSVKRRGAKPKARARRA
;
A
#
# COMPACT_ATOMS: atom_id res chain seq x y z
N MET A 1 31.57 -9.47 16.83
CA MET A 1 31.74 -8.68 15.59
C MET A 1 30.40 -8.69 14.85
N SER A 2 29.53 -7.70 15.11
CA SER A 2 28.20 -7.64 14.49
C SER A 2 28.32 -6.83 13.19
N SER A 3 28.09 -7.50 12.05
CA SER A 3 28.01 -6.84 10.72
C SER A 3 26.93 -5.77 10.71
N PRO A 4 27.16 -4.62 10.07
CA PRO A 4 26.11 -3.63 9.88
C PRO A 4 25.06 -4.24 8.93
N MET A 5 23.85 -4.46 9.44
CA MET A 5 22.71 -4.81 8.60
C MET A 5 22.54 -3.71 7.53
N SER A 6 22.46 -4.10 6.27
CA SER A 6 22.31 -3.17 5.16
C SER A 6 20.93 -2.49 5.23
N ARG A 7 20.80 -1.27 4.70
CA ARG A 7 19.49 -0.58 4.56
C ARG A 7 18.44 -1.44 3.85
N GLN A 8 18.87 -2.29 2.93
CA GLN A 8 18.01 -3.26 2.22
C GLN A 8 17.41 -4.30 3.17
N SER A 9 18.14 -4.71 4.24
CA SER A 9 17.58 -5.67 5.21
C SER A 9 16.52 -5.01 6.11
N LEU A 10 16.68 -3.75 6.50
CA LEU A 10 15.69 -3.03 7.31
C LEU A 10 14.39 -2.79 6.53
N ALA A 11 14.49 -2.35 5.27
CA ALA A 11 13.30 -2.17 4.42
C ALA A 11 12.51 -3.48 4.25
N ALA A 12 13.20 -4.62 4.06
CA ALA A 12 12.55 -5.92 3.95
C ALA A 12 11.88 -6.36 5.27
N GLU A 13 12.52 -6.09 6.41
CA GLU A 13 11.93 -6.36 7.73
C GLU A 13 10.70 -5.48 7.98
N LEU A 14 10.77 -4.20 7.61
CA LEU A 14 9.65 -3.28 7.71
C LEU A 14 8.49 -3.69 6.80
N GLN A 15 8.77 -4.12 5.56
CA GLN A 15 7.73 -4.63 4.68
C GLN A 15 7.08 -5.89 5.27
N THR A 16 7.87 -6.80 5.83
CA THR A 16 7.34 -7.99 6.52
C THR A 16 6.46 -7.61 7.71
N ALA A 17 6.85 -6.61 8.49
CA ALA A 17 6.05 -6.10 9.61
C ALA A 17 4.75 -5.44 9.11
N ALA A 18 4.78 -4.66 8.03
CA ALA A 18 3.61 -4.07 7.39
C ALA A 18 2.63 -5.14 6.90
N ASP A 19 3.13 -6.14 6.17
CA ASP A 19 2.31 -7.24 5.64
C ASP A 19 1.64 -8.03 6.76
N SER A 20 2.38 -8.31 7.84
CA SER A 20 1.84 -9.04 8.99
C SER A 20 0.80 -8.22 9.76
N TYR A 21 1.02 -6.91 9.94
CA TYR A 21 0.03 -5.99 10.53
C TYR A 21 -1.25 -5.95 9.69
N GLN A 22 -1.12 -5.79 8.37
CA GLN A 22 -2.28 -5.78 7.48
C GLN A 22 -3.10 -7.06 7.59
N ARG A 23 -2.46 -8.23 7.63
CA ARG A 23 -3.15 -9.51 7.80
C ARG A 23 -3.87 -9.62 9.15
N ALA A 24 -3.24 -9.16 10.22
CA ALA A 24 -3.79 -9.28 11.56
C ALA A 24 -4.92 -8.28 11.86
N HIS A 25 -4.86 -7.07 11.32
CA HIS A 25 -5.74 -5.97 11.71
C HIS A 25 -6.60 -5.44 10.56
N VAL A 26 -6.05 -5.31 9.34
CA VAL A 26 -6.74 -4.63 8.24
C VAL A 26 -7.73 -5.55 7.54
N ILE A 27 -7.29 -6.76 7.14
CA ILE A 27 -8.14 -7.67 6.34
C ILE A 27 -9.43 -8.02 7.09
N GLN A 28 -9.31 -8.30 8.38
CA GLN A 28 -10.46 -8.68 9.20
C GLN A 28 -11.45 -7.52 9.36
N HIS A 29 -10.96 -6.28 9.36
CA HIS A 29 -11.81 -5.10 9.43
C HIS A 29 -12.54 -4.83 8.10
N CYS A 30 -12.00 -5.22 6.96
CA CYS A 30 -12.63 -4.98 5.65
C CYS A 30 -14.06 -5.53 5.56
N ALA A 31 -14.34 -6.67 6.21
CA ALA A 31 -15.65 -7.29 6.24
C ALA A 31 -16.74 -6.47 6.95
N VAL A 32 -16.33 -5.52 7.81
CA VAL A 32 -17.24 -4.66 8.60
C VAL A 32 -17.03 -3.17 8.32
N CYS A 33 -16.13 -2.84 7.41
CA CYS A 33 -15.77 -1.45 7.08
C CYS A 33 -16.96 -0.71 6.46
N ALA A 34 -17.32 0.42 7.01
CA ALA A 34 -18.41 1.26 6.50
C ALA A 34 -18.06 1.89 5.14
N ASN A 35 -16.75 2.15 4.89
CA ASN A 35 -16.26 2.82 3.69
C ASN A 35 -15.10 2.06 3.05
N PRO A 36 -15.33 0.85 2.50
CA PRO A 36 -14.25 0.04 1.95
C PRO A 36 -13.56 0.77 0.80
N CYS A 37 -12.22 0.78 0.82
CA CYS A 37 -11.39 1.44 -0.20
C CYS A 37 -11.65 0.91 -1.62
N CYS A 38 -12.17 -0.32 -1.73
CA CYS A 38 -12.58 -0.93 -3.00
C CYS A 38 -13.75 -0.20 -3.70
N ARG A 39 -14.46 0.70 -3.02
CA ARG A 39 -15.45 1.58 -3.66
C ARG A 39 -14.83 2.70 -4.49
N LEU A 40 -13.52 2.93 -4.36
CA LEU A 40 -12.74 3.92 -5.11
C LEU A 40 -13.30 5.36 -5.05
N ASP A 41 -14.07 5.67 -4.04
CA ASP A 41 -14.65 7.02 -3.86
C ASP A 41 -13.56 8.03 -3.49
N ARG A 42 -12.52 7.55 -2.80
CA ARG A 42 -11.43 8.37 -2.24
C ARG A 42 -10.05 7.97 -2.75
N LEU A 43 -9.97 6.90 -3.55
CA LEU A 43 -8.73 6.35 -4.08
C LEU A 43 -8.79 6.26 -5.59
N VAL A 44 -7.63 6.38 -6.23
CA VAL A 44 -7.44 6.07 -7.64
C VAL A 44 -6.59 4.80 -7.70
N LEU A 45 -7.09 3.81 -8.40
CA LEU A 45 -6.40 2.55 -8.57
C LEU A 45 -5.60 2.55 -9.86
N GLU A 46 -4.28 2.49 -9.74
CA GLU A 46 -3.38 2.32 -10.88
C GLU A 46 -3.32 0.85 -11.30
N LEU A 47 -3.50 0.60 -12.59
CA LEU A 47 -3.60 -0.73 -13.17
C LEU A 47 -2.77 -0.85 -14.46
N ASN A 48 -2.15 -2.00 -14.65
CA ASN A 48 -1.62 -2.40 -15.95
C ASN A 48 -2.70 -3.10 -16.79
N TRP A 49 -2.41 -3.33 -18.09
CA TRP A 49 -3.37 -3.97 -18.99
C TRP A 49 -3.81 -5.37 -18.53
N LYS A 50 -2.93 -6.17 -17.96
CA LYS A 50 -3.27 -7.52 -17.48
C LYS A 50 -4.31 -7.45 -16.34
N GLN A 51 -4.17 -6.49 -15.45
CA GLN A 51 -5.11 -6.24 -14.35
C GLN A 51 -6.45 -5.76 -14.89
N VAL A 52 -6.48 -4.79 -15.79
CA VAL A 52 -7.71 -4.32 -16.44
C VAL A 52 -8.44 -5.47 -17.12
N LYS A 53 -7.72 -6.27 -17.91
CA LYS A 53 -8.30 -7.41 -18.61
C LYS A 53 -8.98 -8.40 -17.65
N VAL A 54 -8.32 -8.72 -16.54
CA VAL A 54 -8.86 -9.66 -15.54
C VAL A 54 -10.03 -9.04 -14.77
N PHE A 55 -9.91 -7.80 -14.33
CA PHE A 55 -10.91 -7.17 -13.46
C PHE A 55 -12.21 -6.90 -14.18
N TRP A 56 -12.16 -6.43 -15.43
CA TRP A 56 -13.33 -6.18 -16.26
C TRP A 56 -13.71 -7.38 -17.15
N GLN A 57 -13.04 -8.53 -16.99
CA GLN A 57 -13.30 -9.78 -17.73
C GLN A 57 -13.35 -9.56 -19.26
N LEU A 58 -12.34 -8.85 -19.77
CA LEU A 58 -12.29 -8.44 -21.17
C LEU A 58 -11.70 -9.54 -22.05
N ASP A 59 -12.36 -9.86 -23.15
CA ASP A 59 -11.85 -10.79 -24.18
C ASP A 59 -11.13 -10.06 -25.32
N GLU A 60 -11.26 -8.73 -25.38
CA GLU A 60 -10.65 -7.91 -26.43
C GLU A 60 -9.13 -7.69 -26.22
N SER A 61 -8.46 -7.25 -27.30
CA SER A 61 -7.05 -6.86 -27.24
C SER A 61 -6.90 -5.47 -26.59
N ARG A 62 -5.69 -5.18 -26.05
CA ARG A 62 -5.35 -3.85 -25.53
C ARG A 62 -5.66 -2.73 -26.52
N ALA A 63 -5.24 -2.89 -27.80
CA ALA A 63 -5.44 -1.88 -28.82
C ALA A 63 -6.94 -1.63 -29.12
N ALA A 64 -7.79 -2.65 -29.03
CA ALA A 64 -9.23 -2.49 -29.20
C ALA A 64 -9.83 -1.73 -28.00
N PHE A 65 -9.42 -2.08 -26.78
CA PHE A 65 -9.85 -1.41 -25.56
C PHE A 65 -9.43 0.07 -25.56
N ASP A 66 -8.17 0.38 -25.91
CA ASP A 66 -7.65 1.75 -25.95
C ASP A 66 -8.44 2.61 -26.97
N ARG A 67 -8.76 2.06 -28.15
CA ARG A 67 -9.63 2.75 -29.13
C ARG A 67 -11.03 2.98 -28.57
N ARG A 68 -11.58 2.03 -27.84
CA ARG A 68 -12.90 2.12 -27.22
C ARG A 68 -12.92 3.20 -26.14
N LEU A 69 -11.88 3.28 -25.29
CA LEU A 69 -11.71 4.37 -24.32
C LEU A 69 -11.58 5.73 -24.99
N ALA A 70 -10.73 5.86 -26.02
CA ALA A 70 -10.52 7.11 -26.75
C ALA A 70 -11.79 7.63 -27.45
N SER A 71 -12.69 6.73 -27.87
CA SER A 71 -13.97 7.09 -28.48
C SER A 71 -15.10 7.35 -27.47
N GLY A 72 -14.82 7.33 -26.15
CA GLY A 72 -15.81 7.52 -25.11
C GLY A 72 -16.79 6.35 -24.91
N LYS A 73 -16.51 5.20 -25.53
CA LYS A 73 -17.33 3.97 -25.43
C LYS A 73 -16.80 2.98 -24.39
N GLY A 74 -15.71 3.31 -23.71
CA GLY A 74 -15.13 2.51 -22.63
C GLY A 74 -15.84 2.71 -21.30
N PRO A 75 -15.40 1.97 -20.25
CA PRO A 75 -15.89 2.19 -18.89
C PRO A 75 -15.61 3.63 -18.45
N GLU A 76 -16.60 4.30 -17.89
CA GLU A 76 -16.51 5.70 -17.47
C GLU A 76 -15.50 5.92 -16.33
N GLU A 77 -15.32 4.88 -15.50
CA GLU A 77 -14.43 4.86 -14.35
C GLU A 77 -12.97 4.72 -14.73
N ILE A 78 -12.65 4.39 -16.00
CA ILE A 78 -11.26 4.17 -16.43
C ILE A 78 -10.75 5.36 -17.25
N ARG A 79 -9.52 5.79 -16.94
CA ARG A 79 -8.72 6.70 -17.75
C ARG A 79 -7.40 6.03 -18.10
N ALA A 80 -6.95 6.17 -19.33
CA ALA A 80 -5.64 5.71 -19.77
C ALA A 80 -4.67 6.90 -19.86
N ALA A 81 -3.49 6.77 -19.28
CA ALA A 81 -2.38 7.72 -19.37
C ALA A 81 -1.05 6.97 -19.23
N ASP A 82 -0.05 7.38 -20.00
CA ASP A 82 1.34 6.89 -19.91
C ASP A 82 1.48 5.35 -19.95
N GLY A 83 0.59 4.69 -20.69
CA GLY A 83 0.59 3.23 -20.81
C GLY A 83 -0.01 2.48 -19.64
N LEU A 84 -0.57 3.19 -18.67
CA LEU A 84 -1.31 2.68 -17.51
C LEU A 84 -2.80 3.05 -17.58
N TYR A 85 -3.56 2.48 -16.68
CA TYR A 85 -4.99 2.74 -16.53
C TYR A 85 -5.27 3.15 -15.09
N PHE A 86 -6.16 4.12 -14.92
CA PHE A 86 -6.53 4.67 -13.63
C PHE A 86 -8.03 4.49 -13.44
N ALA A 87 -8.41 3.67 -12.47
CA ALA A 87 -9.81 3.43 -12.12
C ALA A 87 -10.21 4.25 -10.90
N HIS A 88 -11.39 4.87 -10.94
CA HIS A 88 -11.89 5.75 -9.88
C HIS A 88 -13.43 5.83 -9.87
N ARG A 89 -14.01 6.32 -8.76
CA ARG A 89 -15.42 6.71 -8.60
C ARG A 89 -16.47 5.60 -8.76
N LYS A 90 -16.07 4.34 -8.85
CA LYS A 90 -16.98 3.19 -8.86
C LYS A 90 -16.38 2.03 -8.07
N VAL A 91 -17.23 1.11 -7.68
CA VAL A 91 -16.78 -0.11 -7.00
C VAL A 91 -15.79 -0.85 -7.88
N CYS A 92 -14.65 -1.25 -7.30
CA CYS A 92 -13.66 -2.08 -7.97
C CYS A 92 -14.32 -3.39 -8.44
N PRO A 93 -14.19 -3.79 -9.72
CA PRO A 93 -14.79 -5.04 -10.21
C PRO A 93 -14.27 -6.30 -9.51
N ALA A 94 -13.12 -6.22 -8.84
CA ALA A 94 -12.59 -7.32 -8.03
C ALA A 94 -13.16 -7.36 -6.60
N TYR A 95 -13.97 -6.39 -6.18
CA TYR A 95 -14.64 -6.38 -4.89
C TYR A 95 -15.92 -7.21 -4.94
N ASP A 96 -16.09 -8.09 -3.99
CA ASP A 96 -17.32 -8.87 -3.77
C ASP A 96 -18.15 -8.15 -2.70
N GLU A 97 -19.25 -7.51 -3.12
CA GLU A 97 -20.14 -6.77 -2.23
C GLU A 97 -20.91 -7.69 -1.26
N THR A 98 -21.14 -8.95 -1.64
CA THR A 98 -21.85 -9.91 -0.80
C THR A 98 -20.97 -10.40 0.34
N GLN A 99 -19.71 -10.68 0.04
CA GLN A 99 -18.72 -11.14 1.02
C GLN A 99 -17.94 -9.99 1.65
N GLN A 100 -18.15 -8.76 1.17
CA GLN A 100 -17.38 -7.57 1.57
C GLN A 100 -15.87 -7.79 1.53
N SER A 101 -15.39 -8.45 0.49
CA SER A 101 -14.00 -8.87 0.38
C SER A 101 -13.41 -8.66 -1.02
N CYS A 102 -12.10 -8.60 -1.11
CA CYS A 102 -11.39 -8.53 -2.39
C CYS A 102 -11.14 -9.92 -2.95
N ARG A 103 -11.69 -10.25 -4.12
CA ARG A 103 -11.53 -11.56 -4.78
C ARG A 103 -10.09 -11.87 -5.21
N VAL A 104 -9.25 -10.86 -5.30
CA VAL A 104 -7.84 -11.00 -5.72
C VAL A 104 -6.85 -10.69 -4.60
N TYR A 105 -7.30 -10.69 -3.35
CA TYR A 105 -6.48 -10.23 -2.22
C TYR A 105 -5.13 -10.97 -2.14
N ASP A 106 -5.14 -12.29 -2.19
CA ASP A 106 -3.93 -13.13 -2.12
C ASP A 106 -3.41 -13.56 -3.49
N GLN A 107 -3.84 -12.91 -4.57
CA GLN A 107 -3.44 -13.28 -5.91
C GLN A 107 -2.33 -12.39 -6.45
N PRO A 108 -1.39 -12.93 -7.27
CA PRO A 108 -0.32 -12.13 -7.89
C PRO A 108 -0.80 -11.02 -8.82
N ILE A 109 -2.09 -11.03 -9.19
CA ILE A 109 -2.72 -10.01 -10.01
C ILE A 109 -3.13 -8.77 -9.21
N LYS A 110 -3.14 -8.83 -7.87
CA LYS A 110 -3.47 -7.70 -7.00
C LYS A 110 -2.57 -6.51 -7.33
N PRO A 111 -3.11 -5.30 -7.54
CA PRO A 111 -2.31 -4.11 -7.79
C PRO A 111 -1.39 -3.78 -6.61
N VAL A 112 -0.20 -3.28 -6.90
CA VAL A 112 0.78 -2.89 -5.86
C VAL A 112 0.17 -1.87 -4.91
N GLY A 113 -0.48 -0.81 -5.42
CA GLY A 113 -1.13 0.18 -4.57
C GLY A 113 -2.21 -0.38 -3.64
N CYS A 114 -2.88 -1.50 -4.01
CA CYS A 114 -3.79 -2.20 -3.11
C CYS A 114 -3.05 -3.09 -2.10
N SER A 115 -1.84 -3.54 -2.41
CA SER A 115 -1.01 -4.34 -1.50
C SER A 115 -0.35 -3.45 -0.46
N ASP A 116 0.07 -2.27 -0.87
CA ASP A 116 0.75 -1.30 -0.01
C ASP A 116 -0.24 -0.53 0.89
N PHE A 117 -1.49 -0.37 0.47
CA PHE A 117 -2.52 0.30 1.28
C PHE A 117 -3.05 -0.64 2.37
N PRO A 118 -3.20 -0.17 3.62
CA PRO A 118 -2.93 1.17 4.12
C PRO A 118 -1.55 1.36 4.78
N VAL A 119 -0.71 0.33 4.85
CA VAL A 119 0.59 0.38 5.52
C VAL A 119 1.66 -0.24 4.62
N TYR A 120 2.73 0.49 4.33
CA TYR A 120 3.82 0.01 3.48
C TYR A 120 5.18 0.53 3.94
N ALA A 121 6.25 -0.17 3.56
CA ALA A 121 7.61 0.26 3.82
C ALA A 121 8.10 1.24 2.74
N ASP A 122 8.73 2.33 3.18
CA ASP A 122 9.44 3.29 2.33
C ASP A 122 10.83 3.55 2.92
N GLY A 123 11.81 2.84 2.39
CA GLY A 123 13.18 2.90 2.89
C GLY A 123 13.34 2.40 4.32
N ASP A 124 13.66 3.31 5.25
CA ASP A 124 13.82 3.05 6.69
C ASP A 124 12.60 3.51 7.51
N CYS A 125 11.48 3.75 6.84
CA CYS A 125 10.22 4.16 7.43
C CYS A 125 9.09 3.20 7.05
N LEU A 126 8.03 3.17 7.87
CA LEU A 126 6.71 2.73 7.45
C LEU A 126 5.83 3.94 7.23
N THR A 127 5.04 3.94 6.17
CA THR A 127 3.98 4.92 5.95
C THR A 127 2.64 4.27 6.20
N ALA A 128 1.80 4.95 6.98
CA ALA A 128 0.45 4.53 7.32
C ALA A 128 -0.57 5.56 6.82
N ASP A 129 -1.63 5.11 6.15
CA ASP A 129 -2.72 5.94 5.67
C ASP A 129 -3.92 5.84 6.64
N LEU A 130 -4.13 6.88 7.43
CA LEU A 130 -5.18 6.95 8.45
C LEU A 130 -6.60 7.09 7.89
N ARG A 131 -6.78 7.15 6.58
CA ARG A 131 -8.10 7.06 5.96
C ARG A 131 -8.68 5.65 6.07
N CYS A 132 -7.83 4.66 6.33
CA CYS A 132 -8.27 3.31 6.67
C CYS A 132 -8.60 3.24 8.17
N GLU A 133 -9.86 2.95 8.49
CA GLU A 133 -10.37 2.85 9.86
C GLU A 133 -9.69 1.74 10.68
N ALA A 134 -9.08 0.76 10.02
CA ALA A 134 -8.36 -0.34 10.67
C ALA A 134 -6.94 0.03 11.11
N VAL A 135 -6.45 1.22 10.76
CA VAL A 135 -5.11 1.66 11.14
C VAL A 135 -5.19 2.41 12.46
N ASP A 136 -4.63 1.81 13.49
CA ASP A 136 -4.31 2.46 14.76
C ASP A 136 -2.80 2.64 14.85
N ILE A 137 -2.35 3.90 14.95
CA ILE A 137 -0.93 4.24 14.83
C ILE A 137 -0.10 3.78 16.03
N ASP A 138 -0.71 3.73 17.21
CA ASP A 138 -0.03 3.28 18.42
C ASP A 138 0.11 1.75 18.41
N THR A 139 -0.92 1.04 18.00
CA THR A 139 -0.88 -0.41 17.77
C THR A 139 0.15 -0.77 16.70
N LEU A 140 0.19 -0.04 15.58
CA LEU A 140 1.17 -0.24 14.53
C LEU A 140 2.60 0.02 15.03
N SER A 141 2.81 1.07 15.82
CA SER A 141 4.12 1.37 16.41
C SER A 141 4.60 0.26 17.35
N ALA A 142 3.71 -0.25 18.19
CA ALA A 142 4.01 -1.39 19.07
C ALA A 142 4.31 -2.65 18.27
N TRP A 143 3.55 -2.92 17.20
CA TRP A 143 3.76 -4.04 16.29
C TRP A 143 5.15 -4.01 15.63
N VAL A 144 5.58 -2.83 15.18
CA VAL A 144 6.91 -2.65 14.59
C VAL A 144 8.01 -2.89 15.63
N VAL A 145 7.85 -2.40 16.86
CA VAL A 145 8.82 -2.66 17.95
C VAL A 145 8.91 -4.16 18.25
N ASP A 146 7.79 -4.85 18.30
CA ASP A 146 7.73 -6.29 18.56
C ASP A 146 8.42 -7.09 17.44
N ALA A 147 8.14 -6.74 16.18
CA ALA A 147 8.70 -7.39 15.02
C ALA A 147 10.23 -7.18 14.85
N LEU A 148 10.72 -5.99 15.19
CA LEU A 148 12.13 -5.59 15.00
C LEU A 148 12.98 -5.74 16.26
N GLY A 149 12.37 -6.01 17.40
CA GLY A 149 13.01 -6.22 18.70
C GLY A 149 13.08 -4.99 19.59
N PRO A 150 13.35 -5.20 20.91
CA PRO A 150 13.19 -4.20 21.97
C PRO A 150 14.17 -3.01 21.88
N GLU A 151 15.24 -3.13 21.11
CA GLU A 151 16.20 -2.04 20.86
C GLU A 151 15.68 -1.05 19.81
N THR A 152 14.50 -1.30 19.26
CA THR A 152 13.86 -0.47 18.24
C THR A 152 13.14 0.70 18.90
N ARG A 153 13.36 1.89 18.35
CA ARG A 153 12.59 3.09 18.69
C ARG A 153 11.87 3.56 17.43
N VAL A 154 10.58 3.74 17.55
CA VAL A 154 9.73 4.31 16.52
C VAL A 154 9.48 5.79 16.83
N VAL A 155 9.59 6.64 15.80
CA VAL A 155 9.27 8.07 15.87
C VAL A 155 8.17 8.35 14.84
N GLN A 156 7.03 8.81 15.30
CA GLN A 156 5.90 9.18 14.45
C GLN A 156 6.05 10.61 13.93
N SER A 157 5.70 10.83 12.67
CA SER A 157 5.59 12.15 12.07
C SER A 157 4.47 12.18 11.04
N ALA A 158 3.55 13.14 11.16
CA ALA A 158 2.53 13.36 10.14
C ALA A 158 3.14 14.06 8.92
N ASP A 159 2.66 13.73 7.73
CA ASP A 159 2.99 14.46 6.51
C ASP A 159 2.36 15.87 6.56
N ARG A 160 3.11 16.88 6.10
CA ARG A 160 2.66 18.27 6.15
C ARG A 160 1.52 18.55 5.17
N ASP A 161 1.62 18.00 3.98
CA ASP A 161 0.68 18.25 2.88
C ASP A 161 -0.49 17.26 2.88
N PHE A 162 -0.25 16.07 3.44
CA PHE A 162 -1.22 14.97 3.56
C PHE A 162 -1.32 14.51 5.02
N PRO A 163 -2.02 15.23 5.92
CA PRO A 163 -2.04 14.93 7.35
C PRO A 163 -2.62 13.56 7.71
N PHE A 164 -3.27 12.88 6.78
CA PHE A 164 -3.72 11.51 6.92
C PHE A 164 -2.60 10.47 6.67
N LEU A 165 -1.45 10.89 6.16
CA LEU A 165 -0.27 10.03 6.05
C LEU A 165 0.64 10.24 7.26
N VAL A 166 0.95 9.15 7.94
CA VAL A 166 1.86 9.15 9.08
C VAL A 166 3.04 8.24 8.78
N SER A 167 4.25 8.80 8.91
CA SER A 167 5.49 8.04 8.78
C SER A 167 5.99 7.60 10.16
N LEU A 168 6.36 6.34 10.27
CA LEU A 168 7.02 5.72 11.42
C LEU A 168 8.49 5.50 11.08
N SER A 169 9.34 6.45 11.47
CA SER A 169 10.79 6.33 11.32
C SER A 169 11.36 5.38 12.37
N VAL A 170 12.15 4.41 11.94
CA VAL A 170 12.73 3.40 12.82
C VAL A 170 14.19 3.73 13.14
N LYS A 171 14.52 3.75 14.42
CA LYS A 171 15.89 3.92 14.93
C LYS A 171 16.26 2.76 15.85
N ARG A 172 17.37 2.07 15.57
CA ARG A 172 17.93 1.05 16.47
C ARG A 172 18.94 1.67 17.43
N ARG A 173 18.79 1.39 18.73
CA ARG A 173 19.80 1.76 19.73
C ARG A 173 21.06 0.94 19.44
N GLY A 174 22.20 1.64 19.26
CA GLY A 174 23.50 0.98 19.03
C GLY A 174 24.13 1.22 17.65
N ALA A 175 23.44 1.77 16.68
CA ALA A 175 24.06 2.28 15.45
C ALA A 175 24.82 3.59 15.79
N LYS A 176 26.11 3.50 16.16
CA LYS A 176 26.96 4.69 16.28
C LYS A 176 26.93 5.45 14.96
N PRO A 177 26.63 6.76 14.94
CA PRO A 177 26.75 7.56 13.74
C PRO A 177 28.17 7.45 13.21
N LYS A 178 28.33 7.03 11.95
CA LYS A 178 29.63 7.12 11.28
C LYS A 178 30.08 8.58 11.33
N ALA A 179 31.17 8.85 12.07
CA ALA A 179 31.82 10.13 12.07
C ALA A 179 32.07 10.52 10.60
N ARG A 180 31.51 11.63 10.17
CA ARG A 180 31.84 12.24 8.88
C ARG A 180 33.32 12.52 8.90
N ALA A 181 34.12 11.77 8.11
CA ALA A 181 35.49 12.10 7.86
C ALA A 181 35.53 13.53 7.28
N ARG A 182 36.02 14.49 8.07
CA ARG A 182 36.38 15.81 7.57
C ARG A 182 37.47 15.59 6.53
N ARG A 183 37.12 15.79 5.27
CA ARG A 183 38.15 15.97 4.25
C ARG A 183 38.85 17.28 4.55
N ALA A 184 40.14 17.20 4.84
CA ALA A 184 41.08 18.29 4.85
C ALA A 184 41.42 18.75 3.43
#